data_f38751c805c3a7eef0a16ff01e2c6b74
#
_entry.id   f38751c805c3a7eef0a16ff01e2c6b74
#
_cell.length_a   1.000
_cell.length_b   1.000
_cell.length_c   1.000
_cell.angle_alpha   90.00
_cell.angle_beta   90.00
_cell.angle_gamma   90.00
#
_symmetry.space_group_name_H-M   'P 1'
#
loop_
_entity.id
_entity.type
_entity.pdbx_description
1 polymer ?
#
loop_
_entity_poly.entity_id
_entity_poly.type
_entity_poly.pdbx_seq_one_letter_code
_entity_poly.pdbx_strand_id
1 'polypeptide(L)'
;MLKGFDIRFVSKCPENFGLNLKERALNAAEAASCSRSAEYPDLEVFDCVFSMVDRKNDSFSDIRAVVCFSDASVRKELHKARAKRKKAEETILGYVDGRSWNSIEELEGALSQFDLPANCSLDYTTGTYEVPGKADHRGRRRKGEIVPPVTLHFVERLWVYMDEESALVDARRASASVLVTDIPCTESDRRCYRDGMTADGIIRLYREEYRVEHCIRFTKNGVGIDQVFLQTPSRERAIMFVVTELTVLTSTADAVFRSRGMKLNGVQMTVNNLMQELQGTTVRLDRGEMRMFVETPQGKEIDLFEITDALQINPRLLLGYLES
;
A
#
# COMPACT_ATOMS: atom_id res chain seq x y z
N MET A 1 20.15 3.11 21.78
CA MET A 1 21.42 3.22 21.05
C MET A 1 21.55 4.49 20.21
N LEU A 2 20.46 5.16 19.76
CA LEU A 2 20.53 6.39 18.95
C LEU A 2 20.73 7.69 19.78
N LYS A 3 20.35 7.70 21.04
CA LYS A 3 20.48 8.90 21.93
C LYS A 3 21.91 9.47 22.08
N GLY A 4 22.95 8.67 21.81
CA GLY A 4 24.35 9.13 21.87
C GLY A 4 24.83 9.92 20.65
N PHE A 5 24.06 9.92 19.55
CA PHE A 5 24.44 10.56 18.28
C PHE A 5 23.58 11.77 17.92
N ASP A 6 22.64 12.17 18.80
CA ASP A 6 21.69 13.27 18.53
C ASP A 6 20.95 13.12 17.18
N ILE A 7 20.58 11.86 16.85
CA ILE A 7 19.89 11.51 15.61
C ILE A 7 18.38 11.47 15.91
N ARG A 8 17.63 12.26 15.15
CA ARG A 8 16.16 12.23 15.13
C ARG A 8 15.67 11.16 14.16
N PHE A 9 14.45 10.67 14.37
CA PHE A 9 13.86 9.67 13.50
C PHE A 9 12.45 10.05 13.06
N VAL A 10 12.05 9.54 11.90
CA VAL A 10 10.66 9.43 11.45
C VAL A 10 10.45 8.01 10.96
N SER A 11 9.39 7.36 11.40
CA SER A 11 9.08 5.99 10.99
C SER A 11 7.56 5.77 10.96
N LYS A 12 7.12 4.80 10.17
CA LYS A 12 5.77 4.27 10.29
C LYS A 12 5.63 3.54 11.63
N CYS A 13 4.55 3.80 12.36
CA CYS A 13 4.30 3.16 13.65
C CYS A 13 4.06 1.66 13.45
N PRO A 14 4.92 0.77 14.01
CA PRO A 14 4.65 -0.66 14.01
C PRO A 14 3.43 -1.03 14.86
N GLU A 15 2.77 -2.13 14.55
CA GLU A 15 1.60 -2.63 15.30
C GLU A 15 1.92 -2.82 16.80
N ASN A 16 3.12 -3.29 17.11
CA ASN A 16 3.57 -3.61 18.47
C ASN A 16 4.40 -2.48 19.12
N PHE A 17 4.37 -1.27 18.58
CA PHE A 17 5.14 -0.16 19.13
C PHE A 17 4.50 0.34 20.43
N GLY A 18 5.24 0.23 21.53
CA GLY A 18 4.98 0.76 22.87
C GLY A 18 3.52 0.98 23.25
N LEU A 19 2.96 0.12 24.13
CA LEU A 19 1.63 0.28 24.76
C LEU A 19 0.50 0.66 23.78
N ASN A 20 0.43 0.00 22.62
CA ASN A 20 -0.58 0.23 21.58
C ASN A 20 -0.64 1.70 21.10
N LEU A 21 0.53 2.32 20.92
CA LEU A 21 0.61 3.75 20.53
C LEU A 21 -0.20 4.03 19.25
N LYS A 22 -0.15 3.14 18.27
CA LYS A 22 -0.91 3.27 17.03
C LYS A 22 -2.40 3.38 17.30
N GLU A 23 -2.94 2.50 18.12
CA GLU A 23 -4.37 2.49 18.46
C GLU A 23 -4.77 3.71 19.29
N ARG A 24 -3.92 4.11 20.24
CA ARG A 24 -4.14 5.35 21.01
C ARG A 24 -4.15 6.59 20.12
N ALA A 25 -3.25 6.66 19.13
CA ALA A 25 -3.20 7.77 18.19
C ALA A 25 -4.44 7.80 17.27
N LEU A 26 -4.90 6.64 16.81
CA LEU A 26 -6.13 6.53 16.02
C LEU A 26 -7.36 6.94 16.82
N ASN A 27 -7.51 6.47 18.04
CA ASN A 27 -8.63 6.84 18.93
C ASN A 27 -8.62 8.35 19.25
N ALA A 28 -7.43 8.94 19.44
CA ALA A 28 -7.30 10.38 19.62
C ALA A 28 -7.69 11.17 18.36
N ALA A 29 -7.33 10.69 17.19
CA ALA A 29 -7.69 11.30 15.90
C ALA A 29 -9.18 11.18 15.59
N GLU A 30 -9.84 10.11 16.01
CA GLU A 30 -11.30 9.91 15.88
C GLU A 30 -12.08 10.84 16.84
N ALA A 31 -11.56 11.08 18.05
CA ALA A 31 -12.19 11.95 19.03
C ALA A 31 -11.98 13.45 18.77
N ALA A 32 -11.01 13.81 17.93
CA ALA A 32 -10.63 15.18 17.62
C ALA A 32 -10.96 15.55 16.17
N SER A 33 -10.96 16.86 15.89
CA SER A 33 -11.06 17.35 14.52
C SER A 33 -9.71 17.25 13.83
N CYS A 34 -9.65 16.47 12.72
CA CYS A 34 -8.49 16.46 11.84
C CYS A 34 -8.47 17.72 10.97
N SER A 35 -7.27 18.20 10.62
CA SER A 35 -7.08 19.31 9.69
C SER A 35 -6.66 18.77 8.31
N ARG A 36 -7.01 19.49 7.24
CA ARG A 36 -6.46 19.19 5.91
C ARG A 36 -5.01 19.66 5.83
N SER A 37 -4.15 18.81 5.28
CA SER A 37 -2.77 19.16 4.99
C SER A 37 -2.70 20.30 3.98
N ALA A 38 -1.82 21.26 4.22
CA ALA A 38 -1.61 22.36 3.27
C ALA A 38 -0.80 21.90 2.03
N GLU A 39 0.15 20.99 2.22
CA GLU A 39 0.96 20.46 1.11
C GLU A 39 0.26 19.31 0.35
N TYR A 40 -0.62 18.57 1.03
CA TYR A 40 -1.27 17.37 0.49
C TYR A 40 -2.79 17.45 0.68
N PRO A 41 -3.53 18.13 -0.22
CA PRO A 41 -4.96 18.39 -0.03
C PRO A 41 -5.85 17.13 0.05
N ASP A 42 -5.35 15.99 -0.39
CA ASP A 42 -6.00 14.68 -0.30
C ASP A 42 -5.80 13.98 1.06
N LEU A 43 -5.01 14.61 1.97
CA LEU A 43 -4.76 14.09 3.31
C LEU A 43 -5.46 14.91 4.38
N GLU A 44 -6.14 14.21 5.28
CA GLU A 44 -6.49 14.72 6.60
C GLU A 44 -5.41 14.29 7.59
N VAL A 45 -5.01 15.21 8.47
CA VAL A 45 -3.89 15.02 9.38
C VAL A 45 -4.31 15.34 10.79
N PHE A 46 -3.91 14.52 11.74
CA PHE A 46 -4.00 14.75 13.17
C PHE A 46 -2.62 14.57 13.80
N ASP A 47 -2.21 15.54 14.60
CA ASP A 47 -0.88 15.61 15.21
C ASP A 47 -1.01 15.62 16.72
N CYS A 48 -0.36 14.68 17.39
CA CYS A 48 -0.44 14.54 18.84
C CYS A 48 0.88 14.05 19.45
N VAL A 49 1.07 14.32 20.73
CA VAL A 49 2.24 13.91 21.49
C VAL A 49 1.82 12.98 22.63
N PHE A 50 2.54 11.88 22.78
CA PHE A 50 2.35 10.91 23.85
C PHE A 50 3.58 10.81 24.72
N SER A 51 3.42 10.94 26.02
CA SER A 51 4.48 10.66 26.96
C SER A 51 4.61 9.14 27.16
N MET A 52 5.78 8.63 26.89
CA MET A 52 6.15 7.21 27.02
C MET A 52 7.09 7.02 28.20
N VAL A 53 6.82 6.01 29.01
CA VAL A 53 7.71 5.62 30.11
C VAL A 53 8.74 4.63 29.59
N ASP A 54 9.99 5.01 29.62
CA ASP A 54 11.09 4.05 29.40
C ASP A 54 11.34 3.28 30.69
N ARG A 55 10.77 2.08 30.78
CA ARG A 55 10.88 1.21 31.96
C ARG A 55 12.32 0.78 32.29
N LYS A 56 13.26 0.91 31.34
CA LYS A 56 14.66 0.53 31.56
C LYS A 56 15.45 1.63 32.25
N ASN A 57 15.09 2.90 31.99
CA ASN A 57 15.85 4.05 32.46
C ASN A 57 15.04 4.94 33.41
N ASP A 58 13.83 4.51 33.79
CA ASP A 58 12.88 5.28 34.63
C ASP A 58 12.71 6.74 34.15
N SER A 59 12.76 6.92 32.83
CA SER A 59 12.69 8.22 32.17
C SER A 59 11.45 8.34 31.30
N PHE A 60 10.91 9.55 31.24
CA PHE A 60 9.84 9.88 30.30
C PHE A 60 10.45 10.37 28.99
N SER A 61 9.92 9.92 27.87
CA SER A 61 10.22 10.47 26.56
C SER A 61 8.93 10.76 25.83
N ASP A 62 8.84 11.96 25.27
CA ASP A 62 7.71 12.31 24.42
C ASP A 62 7.94 11.76 23.02
N ILE A 63 6.91 11.09 22.51
CA ILE A 63 6.85 10.62 21.14
C ILE A 63 5.68 11.30 20.46
N ARG A 64 5.94 11.93 19.35
CA ARG A 64 4.95 12.55 18.49
C ARG A 64 4.40 11.53 17.52
N ALA A 65 3.08 11.52 17.35
CA ALA A 65 2.41 10.71 16.35
C ALA A 65 1.63 11.62 15.39
N VAL A 66 1.88 11.44 14.08
CA VAL A 66 1.18 12.12 13.01
C VAL A 66 0.30 11.08 12.31
N VAL A 67 -1.01 11.19 12.49
CA VAL A 67 -2.01 10.30 11.87
C VAL A 67 -2.46 10.93 10.57
N CYS A 68 -2.39 10.16 9.50
CA CYS A 68 -2.76 10.59 8.15
C CYS A 68 -3.88 9.71 7.59
N PHE A 69 -4.94 10.31 7.09
CA PHE A 69 -6.03 9.65 6.38
C PHE A 69 -6.03 10.13 4.93
N SER A 70 -5.83 9.21 3.97
CA SER A 70 -5.88 9.54 2.54
C SER A 70 -7.26 9.26 1.97
N ASP A 71 -7.87 10.24 1.33
CA ASP A 71 -9.19 10.10 0.66
C ASP A 71 -9.19 8.94 -0.35
N ALA A 72 -8.08 8.76 -1.08
CA ALA A 72 -7.94 7.67 -2.04
C ALA A 72 -7.90 6.30 -1.36
N SER A 73 -7.19 6.20 -0.22
CA SER A 73 -7.10 4.95 0.55
C SER A 73 -8.42 4.60 1.22
N VAL A 74 -9.13 5.58 1.79
CA VAL A 74 -10.48 5.40 2.35
C VAL A 74 -11.44 4.87 1.29
N ARG A 75 -11.48 5.50 0.11
CA ARG A 75 -12.32 5.04 -1.02
C ARG A 75 -11.98 3.61 -1.44
N LYS A 76 -10.69 3.25 -1.45
CA LYS A 76 -10.25 1.88 -1.78
C LYS A 76 -10.73 0.86 -0.75
N GLU A 77 -10.63 1.15 0.54
CA GLU A 77 -11.11 0.23 1.60
C GLU A 77 -12.64 0.11 1.58
N LEU A 78 -13.36 1.21 1.38
CA LEU A 78 -14.82 1.17 1.24
C LEU A 78 -15.26 0.36 0.00
N HIS A 79 -14.55 0.50 -1.10
CA HIS A 79 -14.80 -0.33 -2.30
C HIS A 79 -14.58 -1.81 -2.01
N LYS A 80 -13.54 -2.18 -1.24
CA LYS A 80 -13.32 -3.57 -0.82
C LYS A 80 -14.46 -4.09 0.07
N ALA A 81 -14.97 -3.27 0.99
CA ALA A 81 -16.10 -3.64 1.85
C ALA A 81 -17.36 -3.91 1.01
N ARG A 82 -17.66 -3.03 0.04
CA ARG A 82 -18.79 -3.22 -0.90
C ARG A 82 -18.63 -4.47 -1.76
N ALA A 83 -17.42 -4.75 -2.22
CA ALA A 83 -17.13 -5.98 -2.97
C ALA A 83 -17.33 -7.25 -2.12
N LYS A 84 -16.89 -7.23 -0.84
CA LYS A 84 -17.16 -8.34 0.10
C LYS A 84 -18.66 -8.55 0.35
N ARG A 85 -19.41 -7.46 0.56
CA ARG A 85 -20.87 -7.53 0.70
C ARG A 85 -21.52 -8.19 -0.52
N LYS A 86 -21.19 -7.71 -1.74
CA LYS A 86 -21.73 -8.25 -2.98
C LYS A 86 -21.42 -9.74 -3.14
N LYS A 87 -20.18 -10.14 -2.83
CA LYS A 87 -19.78 -11.55 -2.88
C LYS A 87 -20.55 -12.42 -1.88
N ALA A 88 -20.81 -11.91 -0.66
CA ALA A 88 -21.60 -12.61 0.34
C ALA A 88 -23.06 -12.79 -0.15
N GLU A 89 -23.67 -11.73 -0.68
CA GLU A 89 -25.01 -11.76 -1.27
C GLU A 89 -25.11 -12.80 -2.41
N GLU A 90 -24.20 -12.78 -3.37
CA GLU A 90 -24.12 -13.76 -4.47
C GLU A 90 -23.96 -15.20 -3.95
N THR A 91 -23.13 -15.39 -2.92
CA THR A 91 -22.92 -16.71 -2.31
C THR A 91 -24.16 -17.25 -1.64
N ILE A 92 -24.87 -16.41 -0.88
CA ILE A 92 -26.10 -16.82 -0.18
C ILE A 92 -27.24 -17.03 -1.21
N LEU A 93 -27.38 -16.16 -2.20
CA LEU A 93 -28.36 -16.32 -3.28
C LEU A 93 -28.14 -17.66 -4.03
N GLY A 94 -26.89 -17.98 -4.39
CA GLY A 94 -26.59 -19.26 -5.03
C GLY A 94 -26.83 -20.48 -4.14
N TYR A 95 -26.78 -20.30 -2.81
CA TYR A 95 -27.13 -21.36 -1.89
C TYR A 95 -28.63 -21.58 -1.77
N VAL A 96 -29.43 -20.52 -1.70
CA VAL A 96 -30.92 -20.63 -1.52
C VAL A 96 -31.63 -20.91 -2.83
N ASP A 97 -31.00 -20.65 -3.97
CA ASP A 97 -31.61 -20.85 -5.29
C ASP A 97 -32.03 -22.31 -5.50
N GLY A 98 -33.32 -22.51 -5.84
CA GLY A 98 -33.92 -23.82 -6.05
C GLY A 98 -34.05 -24.71 -4.79
N ARG A 99 -33.74 -24.18 -3.60
CA ARG A 99 -33.88 -24.91 -2.33
C ARG A 99 -35.21 -24.58 -1.62
N SER A 100 -35.70 -25.56 -0.87
CA SER A 100 -36.83 -25.42 0.00
C SER A 100 -36.61 -26.20 1.30
N TRP A 101 -37.28 -25.77 2.36
CA TRP A 101 -37.15 -26.30 3.72
C TRP A 101 -38.52 -26.70 4.26
N ASN A 102 -38.52 -27.66 5.20
CA ASN A 102 -39.76 -28.13 5.77
C ASN A 102 -40.34 -27.18 6.82
N SER A 103 -39.52 -26.30 7.38
CA SER A 103 -39.94 -25.28 8.34
C SER A 103 -39.16 -23.99 8.20
N ILE A 104 -39.69 -22.91 8.80
CA ILE A 104 -39.00 -21.61 8.86
C ILE A 104 -37.71 -21.71 9.69
N GLU A 105 -37.73 -22.48 10.78
CA GLU A 105 -36.60 -22.69 11.68
C GLU A 105 -35.44 -23.38 10.96
N GLU A 106 -35.73 -24.36 10.08
CA GLU A 106 -34.72 -24.99 9.24
C GLU A 106 -34.08 -23.99 8.25
N LEU A 107 -34.92 -23.12 7.66
CA LEU A 107 -34.48 -22.08 6.75
C LEU A 107 -33.60 -21.05 7.49
N GLU A 108 -34.05 -20.55 8.63
CA GLU A 108 -33.30 -19.61 9.46
C GLU A 108 -31.96 -20.21 9.94
N GLY A 109 -31.99 -21.48 10.38
CA GLY A 109 -30.81 -22.23 10.74
C GLY A 109 -29.80 -22.39 9.57
N ALA A 110 -30.31 -22.57 8.35
CA ALA A 110 -29.49 -22.65 7.16
C ALA A 110 -28.86 -21.29 6.79
N LEU A 111 -29.61 -20.19 6.94
CA LEU A 111 -29.11 -18.85 6.67
C LEU A 111 -28.12 -18.35 7.75
N SER A 112 -28.34 -18.73 9.01
CA SER A 112 -27.45 -18.36 10.13
C SER A 112 -26.04 -18.96 10.05
N GLN A 113 -25.81 -19.94 9.17
CA GLN A 113 -24.47 -20.54 8.94
C GLN A 113 -23.55 -19.64 8.12
N PHE A 114 -24.08 -18.59 7.50
CA PHE A 114 -23.26 -17.68 6.71
C PHE A 114 -22.66 -16.57 7.56
N ASP A 115 -21.33 -16.50 7.56
CA ASP A 115 -20.61 -15.37 8.15
C ASP A 115 -20.76 -14.14 7.24
N LEU A 116 -21.48 -13.14 7.72
CA LEU A 116 -21.59 -11.87 7.02
C LEU A 116 -20.33 -11.02 7.21
N PRO A 117 -19.96 -10.22 6.20
CA PRO A 117 -18.93 -9.21 6.38
C PRO A 117 -19.29 -8.22 7.49
N ALA A 118 -18.27 -7.58 8.08
CA ALA A 118 -18.50 -6.55 9.09
C ALA A 118 -19.44 -5.45 8.55
N ASN A 119 -20.26 -4.92 9.44
CA ASN A 119 -21.26 -3.89 9.12
C ASN A 119 -22.32 -4.32 8.07
N CYS A 120 -22.53 -5.62 7.89
CA CYS A 120 -23.56 -6.16 7.02
C CYS A 120 -24.63 -6.91 7.81
N SER A 121 -25.87 -6.79 7.36
CA SER A 121 -27.02 -7.54 7.84
C SER A 121 -27.72 -8.23 6.69
N LEU A 122 -28.35 -9.38 6.98
CA LEU A 122 -29.15 -10.14 6.02
C LEU A 122 -30.61 -9.84 6.25
N ASP A 123 -31.31 -9.55 5.18
CA ASP A 123 -32.77 -9.44 5.16
C ASP A 123 -33.35 -10.31 4.03
N TYR A 124 -34.51 -10.93 4.25
CA TYR A 124 -35.11 -11.82 3.27
C TYR A 124 -36.60 -11.91 3.44
N THR A 125 -37.29 -12.26 2.36
CA THR A 125 -38.71 -12.64 2.37
C THR A 125 -38.88 -14.11 2.02
N THR A 126 -39.84 -14.76 2.64
CA THR A 126 -40.13 -16.18 2.42
C THR A 126 -41.46 -16.37 1.71
N GLY A 127 -41.49 -17.34 0.80
CA GLY A 127 -42.70 -17.86 0.20
C GLY A 127 -42.95 -19.31 0.66
N THR A 128 -44.15 -19.79 0.42
CA THR A 128 -44.55 -21.18 0.70
C THR A 128 -45.23 -21.80 -0.51
N TYR A 129 -45.05 -23.11 -0.68
CA TYR A 129 -45.81 -23.88 -1.63
C TYR A 129 -46.10 -25.30 -1.10
N GLU A 130 -47.18 -25.92 -1.56
CA GLU A 130 -47.56 -27.25 -1.13
C GLU A 130 -47.08 -28.31 -2.13
N VAL A 131 -46.52 -29.40 -1.61
CA VAL A 131 -46.15 -30.58 -2.38
C VAL A 131 -46.95 -31.78 -1.91
N PRO A 132 -47.28 -32.73 -2.78
CA PRO A 132 -47.94 -33.96 -2.34
C PRO A 132 -47.09 -34.70 -1.31
N GLY A 133 -47.66 -34.96 -0.15
CA GLY A 133 -46.99 -35.73 0.90
C GLY A 133 -46.57 -37.13 0.42
N LYS A 134 -45.56 -37.70 1.04
CA LYS A 134 -45.14 -39.08 0.81
C LYS A 134 -45.89 -40.00 1.79
N ALA A 135 -46.38 -41.15 1.30
CA ALA A 135 -46.95 -42.16 2.18
C ALA A 135 -45.89 -42.76 3.09
N ASP A 136 -46.22 -43.04 4.35
CA ASP A 136 -45.33 -43.60 5.37
C ASP A 136 -44.82 -45.02 5.08
N HIS A 137 -45.34 -45.66 4.03
CA HIS A 137 -44.99 -47.04 3.66
C HIS A 137 -44.33 -47.11 2.26
N ARG A 138 -43.49 -48.12 2.10
CA ARG A 138 -42.87 -48.43 0.82
C ARG A 138 -43.89 -49.09 -0.11
N GLY A 139 -44.14 -48.53 -1.29
CA GLY A 139 -44.99 -49.11 -2.30
C GLY A 139 -46.08 -48.14 -2.82
N ARG A 140 -47.02 -48.70 -3.58
CA ARG A 140 -48.16 -47.94 -4.15
C ARG A 140 -49.14 -47.50 -3.07
N ARG A 141 -49.60 -46.26 -3.12
CA ARG A 141 -50.61 -45.74 -2.21
C ARG A 141 -51.82 -46.68 -2.13
N ARG A 142 -52.33 -46.89 -0.93
CA ARG A 142 -53.54 -47.69 -0.71
C ARG A 142 -54.80 -46.93 -1.21
N LYS A 143 -55.78 -47.66 -1.70
CA LYS A 143 -57.00 -47.04 -2.21
C LYS A 143 -57.73 -46.33 -1.06
N GLY A 144 -57.90 -45.00 -1.17
CA GLY A 144 -58.54 -44.18 -0.13
C GLY A 144 -57.56 -43.55 0.89
N GLU A 145 -56.28 -43.77 0.74
CA GLU A 145 -55.25 -43.16 1.63
C GLU A 145 -55.11 -41.68 1.33
N ILE A 146 -55.45 -40.84 2.30
CA ILE A 146 -55.29 -39.38 2.26
C ILE A 146 -53.94 -39.05 2.89
N VAL A 147 -52.96 -38.70 2.09
CA VAL A 147 -51.68 -38.19 2.57
C VAL A 147 -51.77 -36.68 2.53
N PRO A 148 -51.62 -35.99 3.68
CA PRO A 148 -51.72 -34.54 3.71
C PRO A 148 -50.55 -33.92 2.89
N PRO A 149 -50.81 -32.79 2.24
CA PRO A 149 -49.73 -32.06 1.57
C PRO A 149 -48.70 -31.57 2.61
N VAL A 150 -47.45 -31.46 2.16
CA VAL A 150 -46.37 -30.88 2.96
C VAL A 150 -46.13 -29.46 2.47
N THR A 151 -46.19 -28.50 3.37
CA THR A 151 -45.82 -27.10 3.07
C THR A 151 -44.34 -26.96 3.11
N LEU A 152 -43.76 -26.48 2.03
CA LEU A 152 -42.34 -26.14 1.93
C LEU A 152 -42.15 -24.63 1.92
N HIS A 153 -41.11 -24.21 2.59
CA HIS A 153 -40.68 -22.80 2.68
C HIS A 153 -39.51 -22.57 1.75
N PHE A 154 -39.49 -21.43 1.08
CA PHE A 154 -38.36 -21.01 0.24
C PHE A 154 -38.07 -19.53 0.41
N VAL A 155 -36.88 -19.07 0.04
CA VAL A 155 -36.51 -17.65 0.02
C VAL A 155 -37.01 -17.06 -1.29
N GLU A 156 -37.95 -16.09 -1.21
CA GLU A 156 -38.47 -15.38 -2.37
C GLU A 156 -37.55 -14.27 -2.82
N ARG A 157 -37.05 -13.49 -1.84
CA ARG A 157 -36.08 -12.40 -2.07
C ARG A 157 -35.08 -12.37 -0.92
N LEU A 158 -33.88 -11.94 -1.24
CA LEU A 158 -32.80 -11.84 -0.26
C LEU A 158 -31.94 -10.64 -0.59
N TRP A 159 -31.52 -9.90 0.44
CA TRP A 159 -30.62 -8.76 0.36
C TRP A 159 -29.62 -8.80 1.48
N VAL A 160 -28.38 -8.38 1.17
CA VAL A 160 -27.36 -8.08 2.18
C VAL A 160 -27.19 -6.57 2.23
N TYR A 161 -27.64 -5.97 3.31
CA TYR A 161 -27.48 -4.54 3.58
C TYR A 161 -26.12 -4.29 4.21
N MET A 162 -25.52 -3.15 3.89
CA MET A 162 -24.31 -2.65 4.54
C MET A 162 -24.65 -1.30 5.18
N ASP A 163 -24.29 -1.14 6.44
CA ASP A 163 -24.28 0.15 7.10
C ASP A 163 -23.10 0.97 6.57
N GLU A 164 -23.41 1.90 5.65
CA GLU A 164 -22.42 2.73 4.97
C GLU A 164 -21.68 3.67 5.94
N GLU A 165 -22.32 4.13 7.02
CA GLU A 165 -21.67 4.98 8.03
C GLU A 165 -20.61 4.20 8.81
N SER A 166 -21.00 3.07 9.37
CA SER A 166 -20.05 2.19 10.08
C SER A 166 -18.94 1.67 9.16
N ALA A 167 -19.28 1.30 7.92
CA ALA A 167 -18.31 0.87 6.95
C ALA A 167 -17.31 2.00 6.55
N LEU A 168 -17.76 3.25 6.51
CA LEU A 168 -16.88 4.40 6.26
C LEU A 168 -15.93 4.64 7.45
N VAL A 169 -16.41 4.53 8.67
CA VAL A 169 -15.57 4.65 9.89
C VAL A 169 -14.50 3.57 9.87
N ASP A 170 -14.87 2.32 9.62
CA ASP A 170 -13.93 1.20 9.54
C ASP A 170 -12.93 1.37 8.40
N ALA A 171 -13.40 1.80 7.22
CA ALA A 171 -12.54 2.08 6.07
C ALA A 171 -11.53 3.20 6.37
N ARG A 172 -11.96 4.26 7.05
CA ARG A 172 -11.09 5.36 7.49
C ARG A 172 -10.02 4.84 8.45
N ARG A 173 -10.41 4.07 9.46
CA ARG A 173 -9.49 3.48 10.43
C ARG A 173 -8.49 2.51 9.78
N ALA A 174 -8.95 1.63 8.90
CA ALA A 174 -8.12 0.68 8.17
C ALA A 174 -7.15 1.34 7.18
N SER A 175 -7.51 2.50 6.63
CA SER A 175 -6.68 3.26 5.69
C SER A 175 -5.67 4.18 6.37
N ALA A 176 -5.76 4.38 7.69
CA ALA A 176 -4.92 5.31 8.42
C ALA A 176 -3.45 4.91 8.41
N SER A 177 -2.59 5.88 8.18
CA SER A 177 -1.14 5.77 8.34
C SER A 177 -0.72 6.58 9.56
N VAL A 178 -0.03 5.95 10.50
CA VAL A 178 0.49 6.60 11.69
C VAL A 178 2.01 6.69 11.60
N LEU A 179 2.53 7.90 11.56
CA LEU A 179 3.96 8.18 11.62
C LEU A 179 4.35 8.52 13.06
N VAL A 180 5.50 8.03 13.49
CA VAL A 180 6.05 8.32 14.82
C VAL A 180 7.41 8.98 14.68
N THR A 181 7.66 9.97 15.55
CA THR A 181 8.90 10.75 15.52
C THR A 181 9.21 11.33 16.89
N ASP A 182 10.48 11.63 17.13
CA ASP A 182 10.96 12.42 18.26
C ASP A 182 11.26 13.89 17.88
N ILE A 183 10.93 14.28 16.63
CA ILE A 183 11.06 15.66 16.17
C ILE A 183 9.93 16.51 16.79
N PRO A 184 10.26 17.63 17.46
CA PRO A 184 9.26 18.48 18.09
C PRO A 184 8.26 19.07 17.07
N CYS A 185 7.04 19.37 17.53
CA CYS A 185 6.05 20.11 16.76
C CYS A 185 6.38 21.61 16.75
N THR A 186 6.25 22.24 15.60
CA THR A 186 6.35 23.69 15.42
C THR A 186 5.32 24.19 14.43
N GLU A 187 4.97 25.48 14.47
CA GLU A 187 4.04 26.11 13.54
C GLU A 187 4.61 26.27 12.12
N SER A 188 5.92 26.25 11.96
CA SER A 188 6.61 26.34 10.68
C SER A 188 7.85 25.46 10.66
N ASP A 189 8.19 24.92 9.49
CA ASP A 189 9.39 24.13 9.33
C ASP A 189 10.63 24.97 9.61
N ARG A 190 11.51 24.44 10.45
CA ARG A 190 12.78 25.07 10.77
C ARG A 190 13.85 24.64 9.77
N ARG A 191 14.91 25.44 9.61
CA ARG A 191 16.04 25.08 8.77
C ARG A 191 16.73 23.78 9.22
N CYS A 192 16.71 23.53 10.53
CA CYS A 192 17.19 22.31 11.14
C CYS A 192 15.99 21.51 11.68
N TYR A 193 15.77 20.31 11.18
CA TYR A 193 14.71 19.39 11.67
C TYR A 193 14.81 19.10 13.18
N ARG A 194 15.97 19.33 13.80
CA ARG A 194 16.18 19.18 15.24
C ARG A 194 15.39 20.19 16.07
N ASP A 195 15.15 21.37 15.49
CA ASP A 195 14.44 22.45 16.16
C ASP A 195 12.92 22.33 16.04
N GLY A 196 12.46 21.38 15.22
CA GLY A 196 11.07 21.01 15.05
C GLY A 196 10.59 21.12 13.60
N MET A 197 9.48 20.46 13.33
CA MET A 197 8.80 20.43 12.03
C MET A 197 7.30 20.47 12.19
N THR A 198 6.60 20.96 11.16
CA THR A 198 5.15 20.82 11.03
C THR A 198 4.76 19.37 10.77
N ALA A 199 3.48 19.04 10.87
CA ALA A 199 2.99 17.71 10.47
C ALA A 199 3.25 17.43 8.98
N ASP A 200 3.06 18.43 8.11
CA ASP A 200 3.35 18.34 6.67
C ASP A 200 4.85 18.09 6.42
N GLY A 201 5.72 18.74 7.19
CA GLY A 201 7.17 18.51 7.13
C GLY A 201 7.54 17.07 7.51
N ILE A 202 6.91 16.49 8.52
CA ILE A 202 7.11 15.07 8.89
C ILE A 202 6.64 14.14 7.78
N ILE A 203 5.47 14.42 7.18
CA ILE A 203 4.94 13.62 6.06
C ILE A 203 5.88 13.70 4.85
N ARG A 204 6.38 14.90 4.54
CA ARG A 204 7.35 15.12 3.45
C ARG A 204 8.63 14.32 3.70
N LEU A 205 9.19 14.41 4.90
CA LEU A 205 10.41 13.68 5.28
C LEU A 205 10.22 12.17 5.18
N TYR A 206 9.07 11.64 5.64
CA TYR A 206 8.75 10.23 5.49
C TYR A 206 8.61 9.80 4.03
N ARG A 207 7.95 10.62 3.20
CA ARG A 207 7.83 10.33 1.77
C ARG A 207 9.17 10.36 1.03
N GLU A 208 10.15 11.10 1.53
CA GLU A 208 11.51 11.08 1.00
C GLU A 208 12.27 9.79 1.33
N GLU A 209 11.87 9.04 2.38
CA GLU A 209 12.39 7.69 2.70
C GLU A 209 12.24 6.73 1.51
N TYR A 210 11.16 6.85 0.73
CA TYR A 210 10.98 6.07 -0.50
C TYR A 210 12.17 6.19 -1.46
N ARG A 211 12.83 7.35 -1.51
CA ARG A 211 14.02 7.55 -2.34
C ARG A 211 15.18 6.72 -1.83
N VAL A 212 15.37 6.67 -0.51
CA VAL A 212 16.41 5.85 0.12
C VAL A 212 16.13 4.37 -0.06
N GLU A 213 14.89 3.93 0.14
CA GLU A 213 14.49 2.54 -0.11
C GLU A 213 14.69 2.14 -1.57
N HIS A 214 14.36 3.02 -2.51
CA HIS A 214 14.57 2.78 -3.95
C HIS A 214 16.06 2.63 -4.26
N CYS A 215 16.92 3.47 -3.66
CA CYS A 215 18.35 3.38 -3.77
C CYS A 215 18.90 2.06 -3.18
N ILE A 216 18.45 1.68 -1.99
CA ILE A 216 18.83 0.41 -1.35
C ILE A 216 18.37 -0.79 -2.20
N ARG A 217 17.16 -0.74 -2.73
CA ARG A 217 16.61 -1.79 -3.60
C ARG A 217 17.42 -1.91 -4.91
N PHE A 218 17.76 -0.79 -5.53
CA PHE A 218 18.63 -0.76 -6.70
C PHE A 218 19.97 -1.39 -6.39
N THR A 219 20.58 -1.04 -5.26
CA THR A 219 21.85 -1.57 -4.80
C THR A 219 21.80 -3.08 -4.59
N LYS A 220 20.73 -3.59 -3.97
CA LYS A 220 20.52 -5.03 -3.74
C LYS A 220 20.26 -5.80 -5.03
N ASN A 221 19.34 -5.33 -5.84
CA ASN A 221 18.85 -6.06 -7.02
C ASN A 221 19.66 -5.77 -8.28
N GLY A 222 20.17 -4.52 -8.44
CA GLY A 222 20.90 -4.10 -9.64
C GLY A 222 22.39 -4.41 -9.60
N VAL A 223 23.00 -4.39 -8.42
CA VAL A 223 24.45 -4.62 -8.24
C VAL A 223 24.77 -5.97 -7.59
N GLY A 224 23.73 -6.74 -7.18
CA GLY A 224 23.91 -8.10 -6.66
C GLY A 224 24.66 -8.20 -5.33
N ILE A 225 24.62 -7.14 -4.51
CA ILE A 225 25.39 -7.05 -3.26
C ILE A 225 24.91 -8.02 -2.17
N ASP A 226 23.69 -8.52 -2.25
CA ASP A 226 23.18 -9.51 -1.28
C ASP A 226 24.01 -10.80 -1.20
N GLN A 227 24.94 -11.03 -2.14
CA GLN A 227 25.75 -12.25 -2.21
C GLN A 227 27.27 -12.01 -2.01
N VAL A 228 27.68 -10.81 -1.62
CA VAL A 228 29.10 -10.51 -1.45
C VAL A 228 29.56 -10.88 -0.05
N PHE A 229 30.06 -12.09 0.10
CA PHE A 229 30.77 -12.52 1.29
C PHE A 229 32.20 -12.02 1.26
N LEU A 230 32.49 -10.99 2.05
CA LEU A 230 33.84 -10.45 2.16
C LEU A 230 34.51 -10.96 3.45
N GLN A 231 35.69 -11.50 3.29
CA GLN A 231 36.43 -12.09 4.41
C GLN A 231 37.19 -11.05 5.27
N THR A 232 37.25 -9.80 4.84
CA THR A 232 38.00 -8.76 5.53
C THR A 232 37.24 -7.44 5.69
N PRO A 233 37.30 -6.79 6.88
CA PRO A 233 36.59 -5.53 7.12
C PRO A 233 36.99 -4.37 6.20
N SER A 234 38.22 -4.37 5.67
CA SER A 234 38.67 -3.37 4.71
C SER A 234 38.01 -3.48 3.35
N ARG A 235 37.78 -4.73 2.87
CA ARG A 235 37.02 -4.98 1.63
C ARG A 235 35.54 -4.65 1.78
N GLU A 236 34.95 -4.93 2.93
CA GLU A 236 33.57 -4.54 3.23
C GLU A 236 33.42 -3.02 3.16
N ARG A 237 34.33 -2.26 3.78
CA ARG A 237 34.29 -0.79 3.73
C ARG A 237 34.46 -0.26 2.31
N ALA A 238 35.40 -0.85 1.52
CA ALA A 238 35.59 -0.44 0.15
C ALA A 238 34.36 -0.67 -0.73
N ILE A 239 33.70 -1.84 -0.60
CA ILE A 239 32.46 -2.10 -1.33
C ILE A 239 31.35 -1.20 -0.84
N MET A 240 31.18 -1.01 0.47
CA MET A 240 30.15 -0.10 1.00
C MET A 240 30.36 1.33 0.51
N PHE A 241 31.61 1.78 0.38
CA PHE A 241 31.93 3.08 -0.21
C PHE A 241 31.48 3.15 -1.68
N VAL A 242 31.89 2.18 -2.52
CA VAL A 242 31.49 2.14 -3.93
C VAL A 242 29.98 2.10 -4.10
N VAL A 243 29.30 1.31 -3.29
CA VAL A 243 27.83 1.21 -3.27
C VAL A 243 27.18 2.54 -2.91
N THR A 244 27.72 3.22 -1.90
CA THR A 244 27.21 4.53 -1.48
C THR A 244 27.36 5.55 -2.61
N GLU A 245 28.54 5.60 -3.24
CA GLU A 245 28.80 6.50 -4.39
C GLU A 245 27.87 6.19 -5.57
N LEU A 246 27.72 4.93 -5.96
CA LEU A 246 26.79 4.52 -7.02
C LEU A 246 25.33 4.90 -6.69
N THR A 247 24.94 4.77 -5.43
CA THR A 247 23.60 5.15 -4.97
C THR A 247 23.39 6.65 -5.08
N VAL A 248 24.37 7.45 -4.68
CA VAL A 248 24.32 8.92 -4.82
C VAL A 248 24.24 9.32 -6.29
N LEU A 249 25.09 8.75 -7.15
CA LEU A 249 25.12 9.06 -8.58
C LEU A 249 23.78 8.71 -9.26
N THR A 250 23.25 7.50 -9.03
CA THR A 250 21.96 7.09 -9.60
C THR A 250 20.80 7.95 -9.13
N SER A 251 20.76 8.26 -7.84
CA SER A 251 19.71 9.12 -7.28
C SER A 251 19.75 10.52 -7.85
N THR A 252 20.96 11.06 -8.04
CA THR A 252 21.18 12.39 -8.64
C THR A 252 20.74 12.40 -10.09
N ALA A 253 21.13 11.38 -10.87
CA ALA A 253 20.71 11.25 -12.26
C ALA A 253 19.17 11.13 -12.39
N ASP A 254 18.54 10.31 -11.56
CA ASP A 254 17.08 10.17 -11.53
C ASP A 254 16.37 11.48 -11.18
N ALA A 255 16.95 12.27 -10.27
CA ALA A 255 16.42 13.59 -9.93
C ALA A 255 16.53 14.56 -11.11
N VAL A 256 17.66 14.55 -11.84
CA VAL A 256 17.87 15.37 -13.05
C VAL A 256 16.89 14.96 -14.15
N PHE A 257 16.76 13.66 -14.47
CA PHE A 257 15.82 13.17 -15.47
C PHE A 257 14.37 13.60 -15.16
N ARG A 258 14.02 13.53 -13.88
CA ARG A 258 12.67 13.95 -13.43
C ARG A 258 12.48 15.46 -13.56
N SER A 259 13.46 16.26 -13.14
CA SER A 259 13.37 17.72 -13.19
C SER A 259 13.31 18.26 -14.63
N ARG A 260 13.93 17.56 -15.58
CA ARG A 260 13.87 17.88 -17.02
C ARG A 260 12.71 17.22 -17.75
N GLY A 261 11.86 16.44 -17.07
CA GLY A 261 10.71 15.75 -17.67
C GLY A 261 11.09 14.69 -18.71
N MET A 262 12.32 14.15 -18.64
CA MET A 262 12.83 13.16 -19.60
C MET A 262 12.03 11.87 -19.53
N LYS A 263 11.67 11.33 -20.70
CA LYS A 263 10.89 10.09 -20.81
C LYS A 263 11.59 9.10 -21.71
N LEU A 264 11.53 7.83 -21.31
CA LEU A 264 11.96 6.68 -22.11
C LEU A 264 10.75 5.81 -22.40
N ASN A 265 10.40 5.60 -23.66
CA ASN A 265 9.19 4.85 -24.07
C ASN A 265 7.86 5.42 -23.49
N GLY A 266 7.78 6.77 -23.31
CA GLY A 266 6.60 7.42 -22.73
C GLY A 266 6.51 7.36 -21.20
N VAL A 267 7.41 6.61 -20.54
CA VAL A 267 7.53 6.51 -19.08
C VAL A 267 8.62 7.44 -18.58
N GLN A 268 8.49 7.95 -17.36
CA GLN A 268 9.54 8.76 -16.73
C GLN A 268 10.88 8.02 -16.78
N MET A 269 11.91 8.68 -17.34
CA MET A 269 13.25 8.11 -17.40
C MET A 269 13.84 7.94 -16.00
N THR A 270 14.44 6.78 -15.77
CA THR A 270 15.24 6.47 -14.58
C THR A 270 16.52 5.77 -15.02
N VAL A 271 17.55 5.80 -14.19
CA VAL A 271 18.82 5.09 -14.49
C VAL A 271 18.54 3.60 -14.70
N ASN A 272 17.64 3.01 -13.91
CA ASN A 272 17.36 1.58 -14.03
C ASN A 272 16.72 1.20 -15.37
N ASN A 273 15.67 1.93 -15.81
CA ASN A 273 15.02 1.63 -17.09
C ASN A 273 15.94 2.00 -18.27
N LEU A 274 16.76 3.03 -18.14
CA LEU A 274 17.80 3.34 -19.13
C LEU A 274 18.82 2.20 -19.23
N MET A 275 19.34 1.70 -18.11
CA MET A 275 20.30 0.59 -18.13
C MET A 275 19.70 -0.71 -18.68
N GLN A 276 18.42 -0.97 -18.47
CA GLN A 276 17.71 -2.09 -19.06
C GLN A 276 17.61 -1.98 -20.59
N GLU A 277 17.31 -0.79 -21.10
CA GLU A 277 17.25 -0.53 -22.56
C GLU A 277 18.64 -0.58 -23.20
N LEU A 278 19.67 -0.21 -22.46
CA LEU A 278 21.05 -0.28 -22.93
C LEU A 278 21.65 -1.70 -22.93
N GLN A 279 20.99 -2.68 -22.32
CA GLN A 279 21.45 -4.07 -22.34
C GLN A 279 21.36 -4.67 -23.76
N GLY A 280 22.47 -5.20 -24.25
CA GLY A 280 22.55 -5.83 -25.57
C GLY A 280 22.50 -4.86 -26.75
N THR A 281 22.76 -3.58 -26.49
CA THR A 281 22.79 -2.54 -27.53
C THR A 281 24.16 -2.42 -28.20
N THR A 282 24.16 -1.93 -29.45
CA THR A 282 25.37 -1.51 -30.15
C THR A 282 25.49 0.02 -30.12
N VAL A 283 26.69 0.50 -29.82
CA VAL A 283 26.98 1.92 -29.87
C VAL A 283 27.42 2.30 -31.27
N ARG A 284 26.70 3.22 -31.90
CA ARG A 284 27.05 3.79 -33.19
C ARG A 284 27.55 5.22 -33.00
N LEU A 285 28.79 5.45 -33.42
CA LEU A 285 29.39 6.76 -33.40
C LEU A 285 29.27 7.41 -34.78
N ASP A 286 28.55 8.53 -34.87
CA ASP A 286 28.59 9.39 -36.04
C ASP A 286 29.68 10.42 -35.89
N ARG A 287 30.79 10.17 -36.59
CA ARG A 287 31.99 11.05 -36.53
C ARG A 287 31.77 12.40 -37.24
N GLY A 288 30.80 12.48 -38.16
CA GLY A 288 30.51 13.71 -38.87
C GLY A 288 29.76 14.72 -38.00
N GLU A 289 28.77 14.27 -37.26
CA GLU A 289 27.98 15.08 -36.36
C GLU A 289 28.46 15.03 -34.91
N MET A 290 29.49 14.23 -34.61
CA MET A 290 29.96 14.01 -33.24
C MET A 290 28.85 13.54 -32.30
N ARG A 291 27.94 12.69 -32.80
CA ARG A 291 26.82 12.14 -32.04
C ARG A 291 27.02 10.65 -31.75
N MET A 292 26.57 10.25 -30.59
CA MET A 292 26.60 8.86 -30.15
C MET A 292 25.17 8.36 -29.98
N PHE A 293 24.82 7.40 -30.80
CA PHE A 293 23.53 6.72 -30.73
C PHE A 293 23.71 5.31 -30.22
N VAL A 294 22.75 4.87 -29.43
CA VAL A 294 22.65 3.49 -29.01
C VAL A 294 21.48 2.87 -29.75
N GLU A 295 21.77 1.85 -30.56
CA GLU A 295 20.74 1.08 -31.24
C GLU A 295 20.34 -0.10 -30.36
N THR A 296 19.09 -0.13 -29.92
CA THR A 296 18.53 -1.21 -29.11
C THR A 296 18.31 -2.46 -29.97
N PRO A 297 18.22 -3.67 -29.39
CA PRO A 297 17.91 -4.90 -30.11
C PRO A 297 16.59 -4.83 -30.91
N GLN A 298 15.71 -3.91 -30.57
CA GLN A 298 14.44 -3.65 -31.25
C GLN A 298 14.56 -2.61 -32.37
N GLY A 299 15.78 -2.17 -32.72
CA GLY A 299 16.03 -1.19 -33.77
C GLY A 299 15.68 0.24 -33.41
N LYS A 300 15.58 0.57 -32.13
CA LYS A 300 15.32 1.92 -31.65
C LYS A 300 16.63 2.64 -31.36
N GLU A 301 16.78 3.87 -31.83
CA GLU A 301 17.91 4.73 -31.51
C GLU A 301 17.64 5.56 -30.24
N ILE A 302 18.60 5.60 -29.33
CA ILE A 302 18.62 6.45 -28.15
C ILE A 302 19.80 7.42 -28.31
N ASP A 303 19.52 8.73 -28.29
CA ASP A 303 20.53 9.76 -28.35
C ASP A 303 21.20 9.93 -26.98
N LEU A 304 22.43 9.46 -26.85
CA LEU A 304 23.20 9.59 -25.62
C LEU A 304 23.64 11.04 -25.32
N PHE A 305 23.66 11.91 -26.33
CA PHE A 305 24.00 13.32 -26.11
C PHE A 305 22.90 14.05 -25.32
N GLU A 306 21.64 13.76 -25.57
CA GLU A 306 20.56 14.32 -24.76
C GLU A 306 20.71 13.96 -23.28
N ILE A 307 21.09 12.70 -23.02
CA ILE A 307 21.32 12.21 -21.67
C ILE A 307 22.55 12.85 -21.02
N THR A 308 23.68 12.88 -21.75
CA THR A 308 24.94 13.48 -21.24
C THR A 308 24.81 14.98 -21.04
N ASP A 309 24.11 15.69 -21.92
CA ASP A 309 23.81 17.12 -21.75
C ASP A 309 22.93 17.34 -20.52
N ALA A 310 21.90 16.50 -20.33
CA ALA A 310 21.05 16.56 -19.16
C ALA A 310 21.83 16.41 -17.85
N LEU A 311 22.80 15.49 -17.83
CA LEU A 311 23.66 15.23 -16.68
C LEU A 311 24.87 16.16 -16.57
N GLN A 312 25.04 17.09 -17.53
CA GLN A 312 26.23 17.97 -17.65
C GLN A 312 27.55 17.20 -17.74
N ILE A 313 27.50 16.00 -18.31
CA ILE A 313 28.70 15.18 -18.56
C ILE A 313 29.29 15.58 -19.92
N ASN A 314 30.58 15.81 -19.95
CA ASN A 314 31.27 16.10 -21.22
C ASN A 314 31.26 14.83 -22.10
N PRO A 315 30.57 14.83 -23.26
CA PRO A 315 30.44 13.64 -24.10
C PRO A 315 31.81 13.16 -24.67
N ARG A 316 32.80 14.05 -24.75
CA ARG A 316 34.18 13.67 -25.17
C ARG A 316 34.85 12.71 -24.19
N LEU A 317 34.48 12.72 -22.91
CA LEU A 317 34.97 11.74 -21.94
C LEU A 317 34.50 10.31 -22.26
N LEU A 318 33.29 10.16 -22.79
CA LEU A 318 32.78 8.86 -23.24
C LEU A 318 33.47 8.38 -24.53
N LEU A 319 33.81 9.32 -25.41
CA LEU A 319 34.53 9.01 -26.65
C LEU A 319 35.99 8.55 -26.40
N GLY A 320 36.68 9.14 -25.41
CA GLY A 320 38.05 8.76 -25.06
C GLY A 320 38.18 7.34 -24.52
N TYR A 321 37.13 6.77 -23.93
CA TYR A 321 37.10 5.36 -23.49
C TYR A 321 36.87 4.36 -24.61
N LEU A 322 36.37 4.79 -25.78
CA LEU A 322 36.13 3.93 -26.93
C LEU A 322 37.31 3.89 -27.92
N GLU A 323 38.27 4.79 -27.74
CA GLU A 323 39.51 4.89 -28.56
C GLU A 323 40.72 4.24 -27.90
N SER A 324 40.61 3.79 -26.65
CA SER A 324 41.65 3.07 -25.89
C SER A 324 41.40 1.57 -25.90
#